data_6e9acb2832f828733e4ed676bbf6a58b
#
_entry.id   6e9acb2832f828733e4ed676bbf6a58b
#
_cell.length_a   1.000
_cell.length_b   1.000
_cell.length_c   1.000
_cell.angle_alpha   90.00
_cell.angle_beta   90.00
_cell.angle_gamma   90.00
#
_symmetry.space_group_name_H-M   'P 1'
#
loop_
_entity.id
_entity.type
_entity.pdbx_description
1 polymer ?
#
loop_
_entity_poly.entity_id
_entity_poly.type
_entity_poly.pdbx_seq_one_letter_code
_entity_poly.pdbx_strand_id
1 'polypeptide(L)' 'MNYFEAMRLLDRVKEGVPYPVRLINIALELTGDLEQT' A
#
# COMPACT_ATOMS: atom_id res chain seq x y z
N MET A 1 4.94 -2.80 9.32
CA MET A 1 5.13 -2.84 7.86
C MET A 1 6.18 -1.81 7.48
N ASN A 2 7.16 -2.21 6.68
CA ASN A 2 8.16 -1.26 6.22
C ASN A 2 7.88 -0.88 4.78
N TYR A 3 8.74 -0.04 4.22
CA TYR A 3 8.53 0.49 2.88
C TYR A 3 8.44 -0.64 1.84
N PHE A 4 9.34 -1.60 1.92
CA PHE A 4 9.33 -2.68 0.93
C PHE A 4 8.08 -3.53 1.05
N GLU A 5 7.64 -3.78 2.26
CA GLU A 5 6.42 -4.55 2.45
C GLU A 5 5.22 -3.79 1.92
N ALA A 6 5.21 -2.48 2.11
CA ALA A 6 4.13 -1.66 1.61
C ALA A 6 4.07 -1.71 0.08
N MET A 7 5.23 -1.61 -0.56
CA MET A 7 5.28 -1.69 -2.00
C MET A 7 4.76 -3.04 -2.51
N ARG A 8 5.17 -4.10 -1.83
CA ARG A 8 4.74 -5.43 -2.23
C ARG A 8 3.23 -5.59 -2.05
N LEU A 9 2.69 -5.05 -0.96
CA LEU A 9 1.27 -5.13 -0.71
C LEU A 9 0.49 -4.40 -1.80
N LEU A 10 0.93 -3.21 -2.15
CA LEU A 10 0.25 -2.43 -3.18
C LEU A 10 0.32 -3.13 -4.54
N ASP A 11 1.44 -3.79 -4.80
CA ASP A 11 1.57 -4.53 -6.04
C ASP A 11 0.52 -5.64 -6.11
N ARG A 12 0.28 -6.31 -5.00
CA ARG A 12 -0.73 -7.37 -4.97
C ARG A 12 -2.12 -6.81 -5.10
N VAL A 13 -2.38 -5.65 -4.53
CA VAL A 13 -3.67 -5.01 -4.68
C VAL A 13 -3.94 -4.76 -6.16
N LYS A 14 -2.94 -4.35 -6.90
CA LYS A 14 -3.09 -4.13 -8.33
C LYS A 14 -3.42 -5.40 -9.07
N GLU A 15 -2.98 -6.53 -8.53
CA GLU A 15 -3.26 -7.81 -9.16
C GLU A 15 -4.61 -8.38 -8.76
N GLY A 16 -5.35 -7.64 -7.93
CA GLY A 16 -6.68 -8.10 -7.56
C GLY A 16 -6.76 -8.83 -6.24
N VAL A 17 -5.66 -8.90 -5.49
CA VAL A 17 -5.69 -9.55 -4.19
C VAL A 17 -6.41 -8.64 -3.21
N PRO A 18 -7.44 -9.14 -2.51
CA PRO A 18 -8.18 -8.29 -1.57
C PRO A 18 -7.41 -8.10 -0.28
N TYR A 19 -7.30 -6.87 0.15
CA TYR A 19 -6.70 -6.52 1.42
C TYR A 19 -7.63 -5.56 2.15
N PRO A 20 -7.59 -5.54 3.48
CA PRO A 20 -8.37 -4.56 4.22
C PRO A 20 -7.96 -3.13 3.82
N VAL A 21 -8.95 -2.26 3.74
CA VAL A 21 -8.68 -0.88 3.37
C VAL A 21 -7.67 -0.25 4.31
N ARG A 22 -7.72 -0.62 5.59
CA ARG A 22 -6.80 -0.08 6.57
C ARG A 22 -5.35 -0.37 6.19
N LEU A 23 -5.07 -1.59 5.76
CA LEU A 23 -3.71 -1.94 5.36
C LEU A 23 -3.30 -1.21 4.10
N ILE A 24 -4.22 -1.06 3.17
CA ILE A 24 -3.93 -0.34 1.94
C ILE A 24 -3.57 1.10 2.26
N ASN A 25 -4.32 1.73 3.17
CA ASN A 25 -4.02 3.10 3.55
C ASN A 25 -2.65 3.22 4.19
N ILE A 26 -2.30 2.28 5.06
CA ILE A 26 -0.99 2.30 5.69
C ILE A 26 0.10 2.18 4.64
N ALA A 27 -0.09 1.28 3.69
CA ALA A 27 0.89 1.09 2.64
C ALA A 27 1.06 2.36 1.80
N LEU A 28 -0.04 3.02 1.50
CA LEU A 28 0.03 4.25 0.73
C LEU A 28 0.78 5.35 1.48
N GLU A 29 0.56 5.42 2.79
CA GLU A 29 1.27 6.40 3.59
C GLU A 29 2.77 6.12 3.61
N LEU A 30 3.12 4.85 3.75
CA LEU A 30 4.53 4.49 3.82
C LEU A 30 5.26 4.74 2.51
N THR A 31 4.57 4.58 1.40
CA THR A 31 5.20 4.81 0.11
C THR A 31 5.09 6.25 -0.34
N GLY A 32 4.34 7.07 0.40
CA GLY A 32 4.22 8.47 0.05
C GLY A 32 3.17 8.77 -0.99
N ASP A 33 2.44 7.78 -1.43
CA ASP A 33 1.47 8.01 -2.49
C ASP A 33 0.33 8.92 -2.05
N LEU A 34 -0.01 8.90 -0.77
CA LEU A 34 -1.07 9.76 -0.29
C LEU A 34 -0.68 11.21 -0.26
N GLU A 35 0.60 11.47 -0.32
CA GLU A 35 1.04 12.84 -0.24
C GLU A 35 1.46 13.38 -1.53
N GLN A 36 0.73 13.14 -2.47
CA GLN A 36 1.06 13.54 -3.80
C GLN A 36 0.95 14.99 -4.00
N THR A 37 1.21 15.78 -3.28
CA THR A 37 1.06 17.20 -3.55
C THR A 37 2.25 17.81 -4.18
#